data_0596f0653444af400a98b91ee211e138
#
_entry.id   0596f0653444af400a98b91ee211e138
#
_cell.length_a   1.000
_cell.length_b   1.000
_cell.length_c   1.000
_cell.angle_alpha   90.00
_cell.angle_beta   90.00
_cell.angle_gamma   90.00
#
_symmetry.space_group_name_H-M   'P 1'
#
loop_
_entity.id
_entity.type
_entity.pdbx_description
1 polymer ?
#
loop_
_entity_poly.entity_id
_entity_poly.type
_entity_poly.pdbx_seq_one_letter_code
_entity_poly.pdbx_strand_id
1 'polypeptide(L)'
;MKFITFFVGLIVVFFLAYIASNNKKHIKFKPIFIMLIIQLILTYLLLNTEIGLILIRVISSLFTKLLEYAADGINFVFGGLANKGEMSFFLTVLLPIVFISVLIGILQHFKILPFFIHWIGYFLSKINGLGKLESYNAIASAIVGQSEVFITVKKQLSQIPKHRLYTLCASAMSTVSMSIVGAYMTMIEPKYVVTALVLNLFSGFIIVLIINPYDVKDDEDILEIKGEKQSFFEMLGEYILDGFRVAIVVGAMLIGFVALMSCINDLFLIIFGITFQQLIGYVFAPIAFLIGVPSSEIVTAGSIMATKLVTNEFVAMMDLSKISNSLSLRTIGIISVFLVSFANFSSIGIISGAVKGLNEEQGNVVARFGLKLLYGATLVSILSAIIVSIML
;
A
#
# COMPACT_ATOMS: atom_id res chain seq x y z
N MET A 1 26.49 -2.34 -13.14
CA MET A 1 25.65 -1.19 -12.81
C MET A 1 24.54 -1.52 -11.81
N LYS A 2 23.76 -2.63 -11.95
CA LYS A 2 22.64 -2.97 -11.03
C LYS A 2 23.03 -2.98 -9.54
N PHE A 3 24.16 -3.59 -9.17
CA PHE A 3 24.62 -3.63 -7.76
C PHE A 3 24.98 -2.25 -7.21
N ILE A 4 25.60 -1.39 -8.02
CA ILE A 4 26.01 -0.06 -7.59
C ILE A 4 24.77 0.80 -7.32
N THR A 5 23.80 0.82 -8.25
CA THR A 5 22.54 1.56 -8.05
C THR A 5 21.76 1.04 -6.86
N PHE A 6 21.74 -0.27 -6.61
CA PHE A 6 21.11 -0.88 -5.45
C PHE A 6 21.74 -0.38 -4.13
N PHE A 7 23.05 -0.47 -3.96
CA PHE A 7 23.71 -0.02 -2.73
C PHE A 7 23.60 1.49 -2.53
N VAL A 8 23.77 2.29 -3.59
CA VAL A 8 23.59 3.74 -3.54
C VAL A 8 22.15 4.09 -3.16
N GLY A 9 21.17 3.42 -3.76
CA GLY A 9 19.77 3.61 -3.45
C GLY A 9 19.45 3.30 -1.97
N LEU A 10 19.96 2.17 -1.44
CA LEU A 10 19.81 1.83 -0.01
C LEU A 10 20.41 2.89 0.91
N ILE A 11 21.65 3.34 0.62
CA ILE A 11 22.32 4.36 1.40
C ILE A 11 21.50 5.66 1.41
N VAL A 12 21.02 6.09 0.23
CA VAL A 12 20.23 7.32 0.11
C VAL A 12 18.91 7.20 0.88
N VAL A 13 18.17 6.10 0.74
CA VAL A 13 16.90 5.91 1.45
C VAL A 13 17.11 5.88 2.96
N PHE A 14 18.11 5.16 3.44
CA PHE A 14 18.43 5.12 4.87
C PHE A 14 18.90 6.49 5.38
N PHE A 15 19.66 7.24 4.60
CA PHE A 15 20.06 8.60 4.93
C PHE A 15 18.87 9.56 5.01
N LEU A 16 17.95 9.49 4.04
CA LEU A 16 16.70 10.26 4.05
C LEU A 16 15.83 9.92 5.26
N ALA A 17 15.67 8.64 5.57
CA ALA A 17 14.97 8.20 6.78
C ALA A 17 15.66 8.67 8.06
N TYR A 18 17.00 8.62 8.11
CA TYR A 18 17.82 9.09 9.24
C TYR A 18 17.70 10.60 9.49
N ILE A 19 17.64 11.42 8.43
CA ILE A 19 17.40 12.87 8.57
C ILE A 19 16.06 13.14 9.25
N ALA A 20 15.01 12.41 8.89
CA ALA A 20 13.67 12.54 9.44
C ALA A 20 13.47 11.86 10.80
N SER A 21 14.51 11.22 11.34
CA SER A 21 14.44 10.47 12.60
C SER A 21 14.14 11.36 13.81
N ASN A 22 13.17 10.92 14.61
CA ASN A 22 12.81 11.57 15.88
C ASN A 22 13.87 11.37 16.96
N ASN A 23 14.58 10.23 16.93
CA ASN A 23 15.60 9.89 17.94
C ASN A 23 16.68 8.99 17.35
N LYS A 24 17.71 9.61 16.80
CA LYS A 24 18.81 8.94 16.10
C LYS A 24 19.60 7.94 16.97
N LYS A 25 19.61 8.13 18.30
CA LYS A 25 20.38 7.27 19.23
C LYS A 25 19.68 5.93 19.51
N HIS A 26 18.36 5.85 19.29
CA HIS A 26 17.56 4.65 19.58
C HIS A 26 17.27 3.80 18.33
N ILE A 27 17.96 4.06 17.20
CA ILE A 27 17.80 3.25 15.98
C ILE A 27 18.30 1.83 16.23
N LYS A 28 17.42 0.84 15.96
CA LYS A 28 17.71 -0.59 16.18
C LYS A 28 18.26 -1.22 14.90
N PHE A 29 19.57 -1.19 14.72
CA PHE A 29 20.22 -1.69 13.50
C PHE A 29 20.07 -3.20 13.29
N LYS A 30 20.08 -4.02 14.36
CA LYS A 30 19.98 -5.48 14.26
C LYS A 30 18.67 -5.94 13.62
N PRO A 31 17.46 -5.51 14.07
CA PRO A 31 16.21 -5.83 13.38
C PRO A 31 16.17 -5.33 11.94
N ILE A 32 16.67 -4.12 11.67
CA ILE A 32 16.71 -3.55 10.31
C ILE A 32 17.51 -4.46 9.37
N PHE A 33 18.70 -4.89 9.79
CA PHE A 33 19.54 -5.78 8.98
C PHE A 33 18.91 -7.15 8.76
N ILE A 34 18.30 -7.74 9.79
CA ILE A 34 17.60 -9.03 9.67
C ILE A 34 16.44 -8.92 8.67
N MET A 35 15.61 -7.87 8.79
CA MET A 35 14.48 -7.67 7.89
C MET A 35 14.91 -7.39 6.45
N LEU A 36 16.03 -6.69 6.25
CA LEU A 36 16.59 -6.45 4.93
C LEU A 36 17.01 -7.76 4.25
N ILE A 37 17.68 -8.66 5.00
CA ILE A 37 18.05 -9.99 4.50
C ILE A 37 16.80 -10.81 4.16
N ILE A 38 15.80 -10.81 5.05
CA ILE A 38 14.54 -11.51 4.82
C ILE A 38 13.86 -10.99 3.55
N GLN A 39 13.81 -9.68 3.32
CA GLN A 39 13.26 -9.10 2.11
C GLN A 39 13.99 -9.59 0.85
N LEU A 40 15.32 -9.60 0.85
CA LEU A 40 16.11 -10.07 -0.29
C LEU A 40 15.84 -11.55 -0.58
N ILE A 41 15.80 -12.38 0.46
CA ILE A 41 15.49 -13.81 0.32
C ILE A 41 14.08 -14.02 -0.23
N LEU A 42 13.08 -13.34 0.35
CA LEU A 42 11.69 -13.48 -0.07
C LEU A 42 11.49 -12.98 -1.51
N THR A 43 12.13 -11.86 -1.88
CA THR A 43 12.04 -11.34 -3.26
C THR A 43 12.65 -12.31 -4.25
N TYR A 44 13.83 -12.87 -3.92
CA TYR A 44 14.45 -13.90 -4.75
C TYR A 44 13.56 -15.14 -4.89
N LEU A 45 13.01 -15.63 -3.78
CA LEU A 45 12.11 -16.78 -3.78
C LEU A 45 10.86 -16.53 -4.64
N LEU A 46 10.24 -15.36 -4.48
CA LEU A 46 9.00 -15.03 -5.21
C LEU A 46 9.22 -14.85 -6.71
N LEU A 47 10.29 -14.16 -7.11
CA LEU A 47 10.47 -13.76 -8.51
C LEU A 47 11.35 -14.69 -9.33
N ASN A 48 12.25 -15.44 -8.67
CA ASN A 48 13.31 -16.18 -9.37
C ASN A 48 13.30 -17.70 -9.08
N THR A 49 12.28 -18.23 -8.37
CA THR A 49 12.17 -19.68 -8.13
C THR A 49 10.84 -20.23 -8.61
N GLU A 50 10.81 -21.51 -8.96
CA GLU A 50 9.58 -22.22 -9.34
C GLU A 50 8.54 -22.20 -8.22
N ILE A 51 8.97 -22.35 -6.96
CA ILE A 51 8.07 -22.30 -5.78
C ILE A 51 7.39 -20.95 -5.70
N GLY A 52 8.12 -19.86 -5.86
CA GLY A 52 7.56 -18.50 -5.86
C GLY A 52 6.59 -18.30 -7.01
N LEU A 53 6.93 -18.72 -8.22
CA LEU A 53 6.07 -18.64 -9.39
C LEU A 53 4.77 -19.47 -9.22
N ILE A 54 4.87 -20.66 -8.61
CA ILE A 54 3.69 -21.48 -8.27
C ILE A 54 2.81 -20.75 -7.26
N LEU A 55 3.40 -20.22 -6.18
CA LEU A 55 2.66 -19.47 -5.16
C LEU A 55 1.92 -18.26 -5.76
N ILE A 56 2.61 -17.46 -6.56
CA ILE A 56 2.01 -16.31 -7.25
C ILE A 56 0.88 -16.75 -8.18
N ARG A 57 1.08 -17.85 -8.92
CA ARG A 57 0.05 -18.40 -9.81
C ARG A 57 -1.18 -18.86 -9.03
N VAL A 58 -1.01 -19.53 -7.90
CA VAL A 58 -2.12 -19.97 -7.04
C VAL A 58 -2.89 -18.75 -6.51
N ILE A 59 -2.19 -17.75 -5.99
CA ILE A 59 -2.82 -16.52 -5.49
C ILE A 59 -3.54 -15.79 -6.63
N SER A 60 -2.90 -15.60 -7.78
CA SER A 60 -3.50 -14.94 -8.94
C SER A 60 -4.73 -15.68 -9.44
N SER A 61 -4.67 -17.02 -9.56
CA SER A 61 -5.84 -17.82 -10.00
C SER A 61 -6.99 -17.76 -9.01
N LEU A 62 -6.69 -17.70 -7.71
CA LEU A 62 -7.72 -17.47 -6.69
C LEU A 62 -8.43 -16.13 -6.90
N PHE A 63 -7.67 -15.04 -7.05
CA PHE A 63 -8.27 -13.73 -7.32
C PHE A 63 -9.02 -13.68 -8.64
N THR A 64 -8.50 -14.27 -9.70
CA THR A 64 -9.22 -14.37 -10.98
C THR A 64 -10.59 -15.04 -10.79
N LYS A 65 -10.64 -16.13 -10.04
CA LYS A 65 -11.89 -16.84 -9.78
C LYS A 65 -12.86 -16.04 -8.90
N LEU A 66 -12.34 -15.30 -7.92
CA LEU A 66 -13.15 -14.38 -7.11
C LEU A 66 -13.72 -13.23 -7.95
N LEU A 67 -12.95 -12.71 -8.91
CA LEU A 67 -13.41 -11.68 -9.84
C LEU A 67 -14.50 -12.22 -10.80
N GLU A 68 -14.42 -13.49 -11.22
CA GLU A 68 -15.48 -14.15 -12.01
C GLU A 68 -16.79 -14.22 -11.21
N TYR A 69 -16.75 -14.66 -9.94
CA TYR A 69 -17.95 -14.66 -9.08
C TYR A 69 -18.52 -13.25 -8.85
N ALA A 70 -17.64 -12.25 -8.67
CA ALA A 70 -18.07 -10.87 -8.56
C ALA A 70 -18.77 -10.39 -9.85
N ALA A 71 -18.26 -10.79 -11.02
CA ALA A 71 -18.85 -10.45 -12.32
C ALA A 71 -20.27 -10.99 -12.45
N ASP A 72 -20.59 -12.17 -11.91
CA ASP A 72 -21.96 -12.71 -11.93
C ASP A 72 -22.95 -11.79 -11.19
N GLY A 73 -22.56 -11.29 -10.01
CA GLY A 73 -23.38 -10.34 -9.25
C GLY A 73 -23.52 -8.98 -9.95
N ILE A 74 -22.41 -8.48 -10.54
CA ILE A 74 -22.40 -7.21 -11.29
C ILE A 74 -23.28 -7.33 -12.54
N ASN A 75 -23.17 -8.43 -13.28
CA ASN A 75 -24.00 -8.69 -14.46
C ASN A 75 -25.48 -8.82 -14.11
N PHE A 76 -25.81 -9.38 -12.95
CA PHE A 76 -27.21 -9.45 -12.49
C PHE A 76 -27.80 -8.04 -12.26
N VAL A 77 -27.03 -7.11 -11.71
CA VAL A 77 -27.49 -5.74 -11.41
C VAL A 77 -27.47 -4.83 -12.64
N PHE A 78 -26.39 -4.88 -13.42
CA PHE A 78 -26.12 -3.95 -14.52
C PHE A 78 -26.43 -4.55 -15.90
N GLY A 79 -26.74 -5.83 -15.99
CA GLY A 79 -27.07 -6.53 -17.23
C GLY A 79 -25.97 -6.44 -18.28
N GLY A 80 -26.36 -6.31 -19.54
CA GLY A 80 -25.43 -6.27 -20.66
C GLY A 80 -24.54 -5.03 -20.76
N LEU A 81 -24.60 -4.08 -19.81
CA LEU A 81 -23.68 -2.91 -19.78
C LEU A 81 -22.23 -3.31 -19.54
N ALA A 82 -22.00 -4.41 -18.81
CA ALA A 82 -20.67 -4.93 -18.54
C ALA A 82 -20.06 -5.72 -19.71
N ASN A 83 -20.88 -6.13 -20.71
CA ASN A 83 -20.50 -7.06 -21.78
C ASN A 83 -20.41 -6.45 -23.18
N LYS A 84 -20.64 -5.15 -23.35
CA LYS A 84 -20.67 -4.48 -24.67
C LYS A 84 -19.33 -3.88 -25.08
N GLY A 85 -18.27 -4.70 -25.17
CA GLY A 85 -17.04 -4.38 -25.93
C GLY A 85 -16.10 -3.32 -25.31
N GLU A 86 -16.60 -2.32 -24.62
CA GLU A 86 -15.82 -1.38 -23.81
C GLU A 86 -16.07 -1.67 -22.33
N MET A 87 -15.08 -2.29 -21.68
CA MET A 87 -15.15 -2.60 -20.25
C MET A 87 -15.10 -1.32 -19.42
N SER A 88 -16.24 -0.94 -18.82
CA SER A 88 -16.25 0.15 -17.85
C SER A 88 -15.34 -0.20 -16.68
N PHE A 89 -14.28 0.59 -16.46
CA PHE A 89 -13.34 0.42 -15.34
C PHE A 89 -14.08 0.31 -13.99
N PHE A 90 -15.14 1.09 -13.79
CA PHE A 90 -15.93 1.06 -12.58
C PHE A 90 -16.59 -0.32 -12.37
N LEU A 91 -17.17 -0.90 -13.42
CA LEU A 91 -17.89 -2.18 -13.33
C LEU A 91 -16.93 -3.37 -13.19
N THR A 92 -15.81 -3.36 -13.92
CA THR A 92 -14.92 -4.53 -14.02
C THR A 92 -13.77 -4.55 -13.02
N VAL A 93 -13.35 -3.37 -12.53
CA VAL A 93 -12.20 -3.24 -11.61
C VAL A 93 -12.64 -2.82 -10.21
N LEU A 94 -13.56 -1.86 -10.08
CA LEU A 94 -13.90 -1.32 -8.75
C LEU A 94 -15.05 -2.10 -8.08
N LEU A 95 -16.11 -2.46 -8.78
CA LEU A 95 -17.24 -3.16 -8.15
C LEU A 95 -16.91 -4.56 -7.60
N PRO A 96 -15.96 -5.34 -8.15
CA PRO A 96 -15.53 -6.60 -7.52
C PRO A 96 -15.04 -6.45 -6.08
N ILE A 97 -14.59 -5.26 -5.68
CA ILE A 97 -14.20 -4.93 -4.29
C ILE A 97 -15.34 -5.27 -3.32
N VAL A 98 -16.60 -5.09 -3.71
CA VAL A 98 -17.77 -5.40 -2.89
C VAL A 98 -17.77 -6.87 -2.46
N PHE A 99 -17.63 -7.79 -3.42
CA PHE A 99 -17.63 -9.21 -3.14
C PHE A 99 -16.42 -9.66 -2.31
N ILE A 100 -15.23 -9.12 -2.62
CA ILE A 100 -14.01 -9.42 -1.86
C ILE A 100 -14.15 -8.91 -0.42
N SER A 101 -14.75 -7.74 -0.20
CA SER A 101 -15.05 -7.21 1.15
C SER A 101 -15.96 -8.15 1.92
N VAL A 102 -17.02 -8.68 1.29
CA VAL A 102 -17.91 -9.68 1.90
C VAL A 102 -17.14 -10.91 2.36
N LEU A 103 -16.25 -11.45 1.53
CA LEU A 103 -15.43 -12.62 1.88
C LEU A 103 -14.52 -12.32 3.07
N ILE A 104 -13.89 -11.14 3.09
CA ILE A 104 -13.08 -10.67 4.23
C ILE A 104 -13.95 -10.62 5.49
N GLY A 105 -15.17 -10.08 5.42
CA GLY A 105 -16.12 -10.05 6.52
C GLY A 105 -16.46 -11.43 7.05
N ILE A 106 -16.77 -12.39 6.17
CA ILE A 106 -17.04 -13.78 6.53
C ILE A 106 -15.84 -14.40 7.27
N LEU A 107 -14.63 -14.29 6.72
CA LEU A 107 -13.41 -14.81 7.34
C LEU A 107 -13.11 -14.14 8.68
N GLN A 108 -13.45 -12.85 8.81
CA GLN A 108 -13.33 -12.09 10.06
C GLN A 108 -14.34 -12.60 11.10
N HIS A 109 -15.60 -12.78 10.73
CA HIS A 109 -16.68 -13.26 11.60
C HIS A 109 -16.37 -14.65 12.17
N PHE A 110 -15.89 -15.58 11.34
CA PHE A 110 -15.47 -16.92 11.77
C PHE A 110 -14.10 -16.95 12.47
N LYS A 111 -13.51 -15.78 12.75
CA LYS A 111 -12.20 -15.61 13.42
C LYS A 111 -11.01 -16.26 12.69
N ILE A 112 -11.18 -16.61 11.42
CA ILE A 112 -10.10 -17.16 10.59
C ILE A 112 -9.00 -16.11 10.37
N LEU A 113 -9.37 -14.92 9.91
CA LEU A 113 -8.42 -13.82 9.74
C LEU A 113 -7.78 -13.36 11.06
N PRO A 114 -8.52 -13.09 12.14
CA PRO A 114 -7.93 -12.73 13.44
C PRO A 114 -6.91 -13.77 13.94
N PHE A 115 -7.16 -15.06 13.71
CA PHE A 115 -6.23 -16.12 14.07
C PHE A 115 -4.90 -15.97 13.29
N PHE A 116 -4.95 -15.85 11.96
CA PHE A 116 -3.74 -15.68 11.14
C PHE A 116 -3.02 -14.38 11.45
N ILE A 117 -3.75 -13.26 11.57
CA ILE A 117 -3.17 -11.94 11.90
C ILE A 117 -2.42 -12.01 13.23
N HIS A 118 -3.02 -12.64 14.24
CA HIS A 118 -2.42 -12.79 15.58
C HIS A 118 -1.11 -13.59 15.51
N TRP A 119 -1.13 -14.76 14.88
CA TRP A 119 0.05 -15.62 14.82
C TRP A 119 1.19 -15.00 13.96
N ILE A 120 0.88 -14.49 12.79
CA ILE A 120 1.87 -13.84 11.94
C ILE A 120 2.43 -12.60 12.65
N GLY A 121 1.57 -11.78 13.26
CA GLY A 121 1.97 -10.61 14.04
C GLY A 121 2.88 -10.98 15.22
N TYR A 122 2.57 -12.06 15.94
CA TYR A 122 3.41 -12.56 17.02
C TYR A 122 4.81 -12.97 16.53
N PHE A 123 4.91 -13.73 15.43
CA PHE A 123 6.21 -14.09 14.88
C PHE A 123 7.01 -12.86 14.41
N LEU A 124 6.35 -11.93 13.74
CA LEU A 124 6.98 -10.70 13.28
C LEU A 124 7.47 -9.82 14.44
N SER A 125 6.74 -9.74 15.54
CA SER A 125 7.16 -8.96 16.73
C SER A 125 8.48 -9.46 17.34
N LYS A 126 8.83 -10.73 17.12
CA LYS A 126 10.12 -11.29 17.56
C LYS A 126 11.31 -10.87 16.71
N ILE A 127 11.04 -10.43 15.48
CA ILE A 127 12.07 -10.16 14.47
C ILE A 127 12.23 -8.64 14.26
N ASN A 128 11.10 -7.91 14.24
CA ASN A 128 11.08 -6.51 13.81
C ASN A 128 11.46 -5.49 14.90
N GLY A 129 11.67 -5.92 16.15
CA GLY A 129 12.05 -5.02 17.24
C GLY A 129 10.96 -4.02 17.68
N LEU A 130 9.70 -4.21 17.21
CA LEU A 130 8.51 -3.46 17.60
C LEU A 130 7.59 -4.31 18.50
N GLY A 131 6.53 -3.72 19.04
CA GLY A 131 5.56 -4.41 19.88
C GLY A 131 4.63 -5.34 19.10
N LYS A 132 3.86 -6.15 19.86
CA LYS A 132 2.83 -7.05 19.31
C LYS A 132 1.70 -6.26 18.65
N LEU A 133 1.32 -5.10 19.24
CA LEU A 133 0.28 -4.23 18.71
C LEU A 133 0.67 -3.69 17.32
N GLU A 134 1.90 -3.20 17.16
CA GLU A 134 2.41 -2.68 15.89
C GLU A 134 2.48 -3.78 14.83
N SER A 135 2.96 -4.95 15.22
CA SER A 135 3.07 -6.11 14.32
C SER A 135 1.70 -6.63 13.90
N TYR A 136 0.75 -6.73 14.84
CA TYR A 136 -0.64 -7.06 14.56
C TYR A 136 -1.28 -6.06 13.58
N ASN A 137 -1.15 -4.75 13.90
CA ASN A 137 -1.73 -3.68 13.08
C ASN A 137 -1.18 -3.68 11.65
N ALA A 138 0.11 -3.96 11.47
CA ALA A 138 0.72 -4.01 10.13
C ALA A 138 0.13 -5.14 9.27
N ILE A 139 -0.10 -6.33 9.84
CA ILE A 139 -0.75 -7.44 9.13
C ILE A 139 -2.24 -7.15 8.94
N ALA A 140 -2.91 -6.63 9.97
CA ALA A 140 -4.33 -6.30 9.89
C ALA A 140 -4.58 -5.23 8.80
N SER A 141 -3.74 -4.20 8.71
CA SER A 141 -3.89 -3.14 7.70
C SER A 141 -3.70 -3.65 6.27
N ALA A 142 -2.83 -4.64 6.06
CA ALA A 142 -2.67 -5.30 4.77
C ALA A 142 -3.87 -6.19 4.37
N ILE A 143 -4.73 -6.53 5.31
CA ILE A 143 -5.91 -7.38 5.08
C ILE A 143 -7.16 -6.53 4.98
N VAL A 144 -7.48 -5.74 6.02
CA VAL A 144 -8.74 -5.00 6.10
C VAL A 144 -8.66 -3.59 5.48
N GLY A 145 -7.51 -2.95 5.52
CA GLY A 145 -7.29 -1.64 4.90
C GLY A 145 -6.88 -0.55 5.88
N GLN A 146 -6.57 0.63 5.31
CA GLN A 146 -5.94 1.74 6.05
C GLN A 146 -6.88 2.48 7.02
N SER A 147 -8.19 2.38 6.85
CA SER A 147 -9.20 2.99 7.71
C SER A 147 -9.76 1.99 8.72
N GLU A 148 -10.10 0.82 8.26
CA GLU A 148 -10.79 -0.23 9.02
C GLU A 148 -9.88 -0.84 10.10
N VAL A 149 -8.57 -0.84 9.88
CA VAL A 149 -7.60 -1.38 10.85
C VAL A 149 -7.71 -0.71 12.22
N PHE A 150 -8.05 0.59 12.28
CA PHE A 150 -8.16 1.32 13.55
C PHE A 150 -9.38 0.89 14.39
N ILE A 151 -10.40 0.32 13.76
CA ILE A 151 -11.54 -0.29 14.47
C ILE A 151 -11.05 -1.46 15.34
N THR A 152 -10.09 -2.23 14.85
CA THR A 152 -9.55 -3.40 15.59
C THR A 152 -8.84 -3.01 16.89
N VAL A 153 -8.33 -1.77 16.95
CA VAL A 153 -7.59 -1.22 18.10
C VAL A 153 -8.35 -0.08 18.82
N LYS A 154 -9.65 0.12 18.50
CA LYS A 154 -10.48 1.22 19.00
C LYS A 154 -10.41 1.41 20.51
N LYS A 155 -10.46 0.31 21.29
CA LYS A 155 -10.45 0.37 22.75
C LYS A 155 -9.14 0.89 23.35
N GLN A 156 -8.04 0.68 22.64
CA GLN A 156 -6.71 1.10 23.09
C GLN A 156 -6.33 2.47 22.52
N LEU A 157 -7.07 2.95 21.48
CA LEU A 157 -6.70 4.11 20.69
C LEU A 157 -6.49 5.38 21.53
N SER A 158 -7.30 5.60 22.57
CA SER A 158 -7.19 6.74 23.49
C SER A 158 -5.92 6.70 24.36
N GLN A 159 -5.36 5.52 24.59
CA GLN A 159 -4.20 5.32 25.45
C GLN A 159 -2.89 5.17 24.66
N ILE A 160 -2.98 5.07 23.33
CA ILE A 160 -1.80 4.89 22.47
C ILE A 160 -1.00 6.20 22.41
N PRO A 161 0.27 6.22 22.84
CA PRO A 161 1.09 7.41 22.77
C PRO A 161 1.41 7.78 21.31
N LYS A 162 1.66 9.07 21.05
CA LYS A 162 1.85 9.65 19.71
C LYS A 162 2.86 8.87 18.84
N HIS A 163 3.96 8.41 19.41
CA HIS A 163 4.98 7.67 18.66
C HIS A 163 4.49 6.29 18.22
N ARG A 164 3.73 5.56 19.05
CA ARG A 164 3.11 4.29 18.67
C ARG A 164 2.01 4.51 17.62
N LEU A 165 1.17 5.53 17.82
CA LEU A 165 0.13 5.89 16.85
C LEU A 165 0.73 6.21 15.47
N TYR A 166 1.87 6.93 15.41
CA TYR A 166 2.60 7.16 14.15
C TYR A 166 2.96 5.84 13.47
N THR A 167 3.46 4.86 14.20
CA THR A 167 3.84 3.54 13.67
C THR A 167 2.64 2.79 13.11
N LEU A 168 1.49 2.80 13.82
CA LEU A 168 0.25 2.18 13.35
C LEU A 168 -0.23 2.83 12.04
N CYS A 169 -0.24 4.17 11.98
CA CYS A 169 -0.61 4.92 10.78
C CYS A 169 0.38 4.69 9.62
N ALA A 170 1.69 4.60 9.91
CA ALA A 170 2.70 4.34 8.90
C ALA A 170 2.53 2.96 8.26
N SER A 171 2.23 1.94 9.04
CA SER A 171 1.90 0.61 8.53
C SER A 171 0.65 0.65 7.65
N ALA A 172 -0.41 1.32 8.08
CA ALA A 172 -1.65 1.45 7.32
C ALA A 172 -1.44 2.18 5.97
N MET A 173 -0.65 3.24 5.92
CA MET A 173 -0.38 4.00 4.69
C MET A 173 0.58 3.25 3.74
N SER A 174 1.43 2.38 4.26
CA SER A 174 2.46 1.68 3.49
C SER A 174 1.99 0.35 2.88
N THR A 175 0.80 -0.10 3.24
CA THR A 175 0.18 -1.35 2.74
C THR A 175 -1.01 -1.05 1.83
N VAL A 176 -1.71 -2.09 1.40
CA VAL A 176 -2.99 -2.02 0.68
C VAL A 176 -3.92 -3.08 1.24
N SER A 177 -5.24 -2.88 1.13
CA SER A 177 -6.21 -3.89 1.60
C SER A 177 -6.35 -5.05 0.60
N MET A 178 -6.60 -6.24 1.12
CA MET A 178 -6.84 -7.43 0.28
C MET A 178 -8.06 -7.25 -0.64
N SER A 179 -9.04 -6.42 -0.26
CA SER A 179 -10.21 -6.11 -1.10
C SER A 179 -9.84 -5.44 -2.42
N ILE A 180 -8.74 -4.66 -2.44
CA ILE A 180 -8.27 -3.90 -3.61
C ILE A 180 -7.23 -4.69 -4.41
N VAL A 181 -6.59 -5.70 -3.84
CA VAL A 181 -5.52 -6.48 -4.49
C VAL A 181 -6.00 -7.10 -5.81
N GLY A 182 -7.24 -7.60 -5.86
CA GLY A 182 -7.84 -8.12 -7.09
C GLY A 182 -7.89 -7.07 -8.20
N ALA A 183 -8.29 -5.84 -7.88
CA ALA A 183 -8.31 -4.74 -8.82
C ALA A 183 -6.90 -4.40 -9.35
N TYR A 184 -5.88 -4.37 -8.48
CA TYR A 184 -4.51 -4.14 -8.92
C TYR A 184 -3.99 -5.24 -9.86
N MET A 185 -4.33 -6.51 -9.60
CA MET A 185 -3.94 -7.64 -10.46
C MET A 185 -4.57 -7.61 -11.85
N THR A 186 -5.61 -6.80 -12.09
CA THR A 186 -6.15 -6.55 -13.43
C THR A 186 -5.40 -5.46 -14.18
N MET A 187 -4.63 -4.62 -13.49
CA MET A 187 -3.95 -3.45 -14.05
C MET A 187 -2.45 -3.65 -14.23
N ILE A 188 -1.82 -4.40 -13.34
CA ILE A 188 -0.39 -4.72 -13.35
C ILE A 188 -0.17 -6.21 -13.10
N GLU A 189 0.99 -6.73 -13.49
CA GLU A 189 1.27 -8.16 -13.35
C GLU A 189 1.17 -8.64 -11.89
N PRO A 190 0.40 -9.71 -11.62
CA PRO A 190 0.15 -10.24 -10.27
C PRO A 190 1.42 -10.51 -9.46
N LYS A 191 2.52 -10.94 -10.12
CA LYS A 191 3.80 -11.20 -9.44
C LYS A 191 4.34 -9.95 -8.74
N TYR A 192 4.18 -8.77 -9.33
CA TYR A 192 4.64 -7.52 -8.72
C TYR A 192 3.72 -7.07 -7.58
N VAL A 193 2.42 -7.33 -7.71
CA VAL A 193 1.45 -7.03 -6.63
C VAL A 193 1.77 -7.88 -5.39
N VAL A 194 1.87 -9.20 -5.54
CA VAL A 194 2.19 -10.12 -4.43
C VAL A 194 3.54 -9.80 -3.80
N THR A 195 4.55 -9.54 -4.63
CA THR A 195 5.89 -9.17 -4.13
C THR A 195 5.84 -7.86 -3.35
N ALA A 196 5.14 -6.86 -3.84
CA ALA A 196 5.00 -5.57 -3.18
C ALA A 196 4.30 -5.67 -1.81
N LEU A 197 3.24 -6.50 -1.69
CA LEU A 197 2.57 -6.74 -0.41
C LEU A 197 3.54 -7.23 0.66
N VAL A 198 4.39 -8.20 0.31
CA VAL A 198 5.39 -8.74 1.21
C VAL A 198 6.48 -7.71 1.52
N LEU A 199 7.01 -7.05 0.50
CA LEU A 199 8.09 -6.06 0.66
C LEU A 199 7.65 -4.85 1.49
N ASN A 200 6.46 -4.32 1.25
CA ASN A 200 5.96 -3.14 1.95
C ASN A 200 5.77 -3.38 3.45
N LEU A 201 5.42 -4.60 3.85
CA LEU A 201 5.34 -4.98 5.26
C LEU A 201 6.70 -4.82 5.95
N PHE A 202 7.75 -5.43 5.40
CA PHE A 202 9.10 -5.35 5.98
C PHE A 202 9.74 -3.98 5.81
N SER A 203 9.60 -3.35 4.63
CA SER A 203 10.08 -1.99 4.38
C SER A 203 9.42 -0.99 5.33
N GLY A 204 8.12 -1.19 5.65
CA GLY A 204 7.38 -0.39 6.62
C GLY A 204 8.03 -0.45 8.00
N PHE A 205 8.33 -1.65 8.50
CA PHE A 205 9.05 -1.81 9.77
C PHE A 205 10.44 -1.19 9.75
N ILE A 206 11.23 -1.41 8.69
CA ILE A 206 12.58 -0.85 8.55
C ILE A 206 12.55 0.68 8.61
N ILE A 207 11.71 1.31 7.81
CA ILE A 207 11.63 2.78 7.72
C ILE A 207 11.11 3.37 9.04
N VAL A 208 10.12 2.74 9.68
CA VAL A 208 9.61 3.19 10.97
C VAL A 208 10.68 3.10 12.07
N LEU A 209 11.46 2.02 12.12
CA LEU A 209 12.57 1.88 13.08
C LEU A 209 13.65 2.94 12.93
N ILE A 210 13.77 3.56 11.75
CA ILE A 210 14.72 4.66 11.52
C ILE A 210 14.06 6.01 11.82
N ILE A 211 12.86 6.27 11.29
CA ILE A 211 12.18 7.57 11.43
C ILE A 211 11.66 7.79 12.85
N ASN A 212 11.14 6.74 13.48
CA ASN A 212 10.43 6.83 14.75
C ASN A 212 10.86 5.70 15.71
N PRO A 213 12.15 5.61 16.06
CA PRO A 213 12.67 4.58 16.94
C PRO A 213 12.20 4.79 18.38
N TYR A 214 11.76 3.72 19.02
CA TYR A 214 11.37 3.65 20.44
C TYR A 214 11.47 2.23 20.98
N ASP A 215 11.43 2.10 22.28
CA ASP A 215 11.31 0.81 22.96
C ASP A 215 9.90 0.65 23.50
N VAL A 216 9.33 -0.54 23.28
CA VAL A 216 8.04 -0.93 23.85
C VAL A 216 8.32 -1.68 25.13
N LYS A 217 7.77 -1.21 26.25
CA LYS A 217 7.87 -1.90 27.52
C LYS A 217 6.89 -3.07 27.57
N ASP A 218 7.24 -4.12 28.29
CA ASP A 218 6.42 -5.34 28.37
C ASP A 218 5.02 -5.08 28.95
N ASP A 219 4.88 -4.14 29.87
CA ASP A 219 3.62 -3.71 30.47
C ASP A 219 2.75 -2.85 29.52
N GLU A 220 3.35 -2.21 28.54
CA GLU A 220 2.68 -1.42 27.51
C GLU A 220 2.32 -2.25 26.27
N ASP A 221 2.86 -3.46 26.11
CA ASP A 221 2.66 -4.32 24.93
C ASP A 221 1.43 -5.24 25.07
N ILE A 222 0.32 -4.66 25.49
CA ILE A 222 -0.96 -5.35 25.65
C ILE A 222 -1.70 -5.30 24.32
N LEU A 223 -2.10 -6.46 23.82
CA LEU A 223 -2.91 -6.60 22.63
C LEU A 223 -4.31 -7.08 23.02
N GLU A 224 -5.25 -6.16 23.19
CA GLU A 224 -6.66 -6.47 23.43
C GLU A 224 -7.47 -6.44 22.14
N ILE A 225 -7.69 -7.59 21.55
CA ILE A 225 -8.54 -7.76 20.37
C ILE A 225 -9.89 -8.27 20.81
N LYS A 226 -10.84 -7.38 21.07
CA LYS A 226 -12.24 -7.77 21.28
C LYS A 226 -13.06 -7.15 20.15
N GLY A 227 -13.41 -7.98 19.15
CA GLY A 227 -14.41 -7.60 18.14
C GLY A 227 -15.77 -7.32 18.78
N GLU A 228 -16.55 -6.45 18.21
CA GLU A 228 -17.96 -6.27 18.57
C GLU A 228 -18.73 -7.57 18.23
N LYS A 229 -19.66 -7.95 19.09
CA LYS A 229 -20.51 -9.12 18.81
C LYS A 229 -21.60 -8.65 17.86
N GLN A 230 -21.43 -8.94 16.56
CA GLN A 230 -22.42 -8.73 15.53
C GLN A 230 -23.03 -10.06 15.08
N SER A 231 -24.29 -10.04 14.70
CA SER A 231 -24.89 -11.19 14.01
C SER A 231 -24.26 -11.37 12.62
N PHE A 232 -24.35 -12.59 12.07
CA PHE A 232 -23.79 -12.88 10.76
C PHE A 232 -24.36 -11.97 9.65
N PHE A 233 -25.70 -11.78 9.63
CA PHE A 233 -26.35 -10.97 8.60
C PHE A 233 -26.10 -9.47 8.77
N GLU A 234 -25.96 -8.98 9.98
CA GLU A 234 -25.57 -7.59 10.28
C GLU A 234 -24.16 -7.30 9.75
N MET A 235 -23.20 -8.15 10.09
CA MET A 235 -21.85 -8.09 9.54
C MET A 235 -21.85 -8.15 8.02
N LEU A 236 -22.61 -9.08 7.42
CA LEU A 236 -22.67 -9.24 5.97
C LEU A 236 -23.16 -7.95 5.29
N GLY A 237 -24.25 -7.34 5.80
CA GLY A 237 -24.77 -6.08 5.30
C GLY A 237 -23.76 -4.92 5.39
N GLU A 238 -23.04 -4.83 6.51
CA GLU A 238 -22.00 -3.82 6.72
C GLU A 238 -20.86 -3.96 5.70
N TYR A 239 -20.28 -5.14 5.53
CA TYR A 239 -19.19 -5.37 4.57
C TYR A 239 -19.59 -5.20 3.11
N ILE A 240 -20.86 -5.50 2.74
CA ILE A 240 -21.40 -5.18 1.41
C ILE A 240 -21.38 -3.66 1.19
N LEU A 241 -21.94 -2.90 2.13
CA LEU A 241 -22.02 -1.43 2.03
C LEU A 241 -20.64 -0.77 2.06
N ASP A 242 -19.74 -1.25 2.89
CA ASP A 242 -18.37 -0.73 2.97
C ASP A 242 -17.59 -0.99 1.69
N GLY A 243 -17.66 -2.20 1.12
CA GLY A 243 -17.06 -2.51 -0.17
C GLY A 243 -17.61 -1.63 -1.30
N PHE A 244 -18.92 -1.39 -1.32
CA PHE A 244 -19.55 -0.50 -2.30
C PHE A 244 -19.13 0.97 -2.10
N ARG A 245 -19.05 1.41 -0.86
CA ARG A 245 -18.53 2.76 -0.52
C ARG A 245 -17.09 2.95 -1.01
N VAL A 246 -16.21 1.96 -0.81
CA VAL A 246 -14.84 2.00 -1.33
C VAL A 246 -14.84 2.13 -2.85
N ALA A 247 -15.62 1.34 -3.57
CA ALA A 247 -15.71 1.41 -5.02
C ALA A 247 -16.17 2.80 -5.52
N ILE A 248 -17.21 3.39 -4.88
CA ILE A 248 -17.71 4.73 -5.21
C ILE A 248 -16.65 5.80 -4.91
N VAL A 249 -16.01 5.75 -3.74
CA VAL A 249 -15.02 6.76 -3.35
C VAL A 249 -13.84 6.73 -4.29
N VAL A 250 -13.31 5.54 -4.61
CA VAL A 250 -12.20 5.40 -5.58
C VAL A 250 -12.64 5.90 -6.96
N GLY A 251 -13.84 5.53 -7.45
CA GLY A 251 -14.37 6.00 -8.71
C GLY A 251 -14.51 7.53 -8.77
N ALA A 252 -15.05 8.16 -7.73
CA ALA A 252 -15.18 9.61 -7.64
C ALA A 252 -13.81 10.31 -7.61
N MET A 253 -12.85 9.77 -6.85
CA MET A 253 -11.47 10.28 -6.81
C MET A 253 -10.81 10.19 -8.19
N LEU A 254 -10.99 9.07 -8.91
CA LEU A 254 -10.46 8.92 -10.27
C LEU A 254 -11.02 9.99 -11.21
N ILE A 255 -12.33 10.20 -11.21
CA ILE A 255 -12.96 11.23 -12.05
C ILE A 255 -12.37 12.62 -11.71
N GLY A 256 -12.35 12.97 -10.43
CA GLY A 256 -11.88 14.29 -9.98
C GLY A 256 -10.40 14.53 -10.29
N PHE A 257 -9.54 13.58 -9.94
CA PHE A 257 -8.10 13.74 -10.12
C PHE A 257 -7.67 13.65 -11.59
N VAL A 258 -8.26 12.76 -12.39
CA VAL A 258 -7.93 12.67 -13.83
C VAL A 258 -8.35 13.95 -14.55
N ALA A 259 -9.55 14.48 -14.27
CA ALA A 259 -10.00 15.73 -14.85
C ALA A 259 -9.12 16.92 -14.40
N LEU A 260 -8.78 17.00 -13.11
CA LEU A 260 -7.91 18.03 -12.56
C LEU A 260 -6.50 17.96 -13.18
N MET A 261 -5.91 16.78 -13.30
CA MET A 261 -4.60 16.60 -13.92
C MET A 261 -4.60 16.97 -15.40
N SER A 262 -5.67 16.63 -16.13
CA SER A 262 -5.84 17.07 -17.52
C SER A 262 -5.83 18.60 -17.62
N CYS A 263 -6.65 19.28 -16.80
CA CYS A 263 -6.70 20.73 -16.76
C CYS A 263 -5.34 21.37 -16.40
N ILE A 264 -4.65 20.85 -15.37
CA ILE A 264 -3.34 21.38 -14.96
C ILE A 264 -2.29 21.13 -16.05
N ASN A 265 -2.30 19.96 -16.71
CA ASN A 265 -1.39 19.66 -17.79
C ASN A 265 -1.56 20.63 -18.96
N ASP A 266 -2.81 20.93 -19.35
CA ASP A 266 -3.09 21.88 -20.43
C ASP A 266 -2.65 23.30 -20.07
N LEU A 267 -2.91 23.75 -18.84
CA LEU A 267 -2.45 25.06 -18.35
C LEU A 267 -0.92 25.16 -18.38
N PHE A 268 -0.22 24.14 -17.91
CA PHE A 268 1.25 24.12 -17.91
C PHE A 268 1.82 24.06 -19.33
N LEU A 269 1.18 23.31 -20.22
CA LEU A 269 1.58 23.24 -21.63
C LEU A 269 1.46 24.61 -22.30
N ILE A 270 0.39 25.37 -22.05
CA ILE A 270 0.19 26.73 -22.59
C ILE A 270 1.22 27.72 -22.02
N ILE A 271 1.52 27.64 -20.71
CA ILE A 271 2.39 28.63 -20.04
C ILE A 271 3.87 28.30 -20.21
N PHE A 272 4.25 27.02 -20.10
CA PHE A 272 5.63 26.59 -19.99
C PHE A 272 6.10 25.70 -21.17
N GLY A 273 5.20 25.30 -22.08
CA GLY A 273 5.52 24.40 -23.20
C GLY A 273 5.76 22.93 -22.78
N ILE A 274 5.56 22.59 -21.53
CA ILE A 274 5.67 21.22 -20.99
C ILE A 274 4.49 20.93 -20.06
N THR A 275 4.06 19.68 -19.95
CA THR A 275 2.97 19.31 -19.02
C THR A 275 3.46 19.34 -17.57
N PHE A 276 2.53 19.53 -16.63
CA PHE A 276 2.82 19.45 -15.20
C PHE A 276 3.39 18.07 -14.81
N GLN A 277 2.85 16.98 -15.38
CA GLN A 277 3.36 15.64 -15.15
C GLN A 277 4.81 15.48 -15.62
N GLN A 278 5.19 16.05 -16.75
CA GLN A 278 6.59 16.07 -17.21
C GLN A 278 7.48 16.85 -16.24
N LEU A 279 7.04 18.03 -15.80
CA LEU A 279 7.80 18.85 -14.85
C LEU A 279 8.09 18.09 -13.56
N ILE A 280 7.05 17.48 -12.95
CA ILE A 280 7.22 16.68 -11.73
C ILE A 280 8.06 15.43 -12.05
N GLY A 281 7.94 14.86 -13.25
CA GLY A 281 8.78 13.76 -13.72
C GLY A 281 10.27 14.07 -13.61
N TYR A 282 10.69 15.28 -14.00
CA TYR A 282 12.07 15.72 -13.80
C TYR A 282 12.48 15.80 -12.33
N VAL A 283 11.59 16.25 -11.45
CA VAL A 283 11.83 16.29 -9.99
C VAL A 283 12.01 14.90 -9.42
N PHE A 284 11.26 13.91 -9.91
CA PHE A 284 11.33 12.52 -9.46
C PHE A 284 12.35 11.66 -10.23
N ALA A 285 12.89 12.15 -11.34
CA ALA A 285 13.88 11.44 -12.15
C ALA A 285 15.11 10.96 -11.34
N PRO A 286 15.69 11.74 -10.42
CA PRO A 286 16.77 11.27 -9.56
C PRO A 286 16.36 10.08 -8.71
N ILE A 287 15.12 10.07 -8.19
CA ILE A 287 14.60 8.96 -7.38
C ILE A 287 14.38 7.73 -8.28
N ALA A 288 13.81 7.92 -9.49
CA ALA A 288 13.64 6.84 -10.46
C ALA A 288 15.00 6.21 -10.83
N PHE A 289 16.04 7.02 -11.01
CA PHE A 289 17.40 6.52 -11.23
C PHE A 289 17.92 5.70 -10.03
N LEU A 290 17.72 6.19 -8.80
CA LEU A 290 18.18 5.52 -7.58
C LEU A 290 17.50 4.17 -7.35
N ILE A 291 16.23 4.01 -7.74
CA ILE A 291 15.52 2.71 -7.67
C ILE A 291 15.90 1.75 -8.81
N GLY A 292 16.79 2.17 -9.72
CA GLY A 292 17.38 1.31 -10.75
C GLY A 292 16.64 1.32 -12.09
N VAL A 293 15.84 2.35 -12.36
CA VAL A 293 15.24 2.60 -13.69
C VAL A 293 16.33 3.01 -14.68
N PRO A 294 16.34 2.49 -15.93
CA PRO A 294 17.25 2.92 -17.01
C PRO A 294 17.18 4.42 -17.27
N SER A 295 18.32 5.05 -17.54
CA SER A 295 18.41 6.51 -17.71
C SER A 295 17.53 7.09 -18.82
N SER A 296 17.21 6.31 -19.84
CA SER A 296 16.27 6.72 -20.91
C SER A 296 14.81 6.82 -20.45
N GLU A 297 14.45 6.18 -19.33
CA GLU A 297 13.06 6.05 -18.87
C GLU A 297 12.80 6.78 -17.54
N ILE A 298 13.84 7.39 -16.91
CA ILE A 298 13.73 7.98 -15.56
C ILE A 298 12.71 9.11 -15.46
N VAL A 299 12.56 9.94 -16.48
CA VAL A 299 11.59 11.05 -16.47
C VAL A 299 10.16 10.53 -16.54
N THR A 300 9.93 9.56 -17.42
CA THR A 300 8.62 8.89 -17.55
C THR A 300 8.25 8.13 -16.28
N ALA A 301 9.18 7.35 -15.74
CA ALA A 301 8.99 6.66 -14.49
C ALA A 301 8.76 7.63 -13.32
N GLY A 302 9.55 8.72 -13.26
CA GLY A 302 9.38 9.78 -12.28
C GLY A 302 8.02 10.46 -12.36
N SER A 303 7.49 10.67 -13.55
CA SER A 303 6.14 11.21 -13.77
C SER A 303 5.06 10.29 -13.16
N ILE A 304 5.15 8.99 -13.40
CA ILE A 304 4.22 8.00 -12.82
C ILE A 304 4.33 7.97 -11.29
N MET A 305 5.55 8.00 -10.75
CA MET A 305 5.78 8.04 -9.30
C MET A 305 5.16 9.30 -8.67
N ALA A 306 5.32 10.44 -9.30
CA ALA A 306 4.73 11.70 -8.86
C ALA A 306 3.20 11.69 -8.95
N THR A 307 2.64 11.15 -10.04
CA THR A 307 1.19 10.98 -10.21
C THR A 307 0.59 10.19 -9.02
N LYS A 308 1.23 9.08 -8.60
CA LYS A 308 0.78 8.34 -7.42
C LYS A 308 0.70 9.21 -6.17
N LEU A 309 1.72 10.02 -5.90
CA LEU A 309 1.77 10.86 -4.70
C LEU A 309 0.71 11.96 -4.71
N VAL A 310 0.56 12.63 -5.85
CA VAL A 310 -0.33 13.79 -6.00
C VAL A 310 -1.80 13.35 -6.10
N THR A 311 -2.06 12.22 -6.78
CA THR A 311 -3.40 11.68 -7.00
C THR A 311 -3.64 10.45 -6.14
N ASN A 312 -3.44 9.27 -6.72
CA ASN A 312 -3.43 7.97 -6.05
C ASN A 312 -2.78 6.90 -6.95
N GLU A 313 -2.62 5.70 -6.39
CA GLU A 313 -1.99 4.57 -7.07
C GLU A 313 -2.79 4.06 -8.28
N PHE A 314 -4.13 4.15 -8.26
CA PHE A 314 -4.96 3.71 -9.39
C PHE A 314 -4.72 4.56 -10.63
N VAL A 315 -4.68 5.90 -10.50
CA VAL A 315 -4.36 6.81 -11.62
C VAL A 315 -2.98 6.49 -12.18
N ALA A 316 -1.99 6.32 -11.29
CA ALA A 316 -0.63 6.00 -11.69
C ALA A 316 -0.50 4.63 -12.36
N MET A 317 -1.26 3.60 -11.92
CA MET A 317 -1.31 2.29 -12.56
C MET A 317 -1.98 2.35 -13.94
N MET A 318 -3.03 3.16 -14.09
CA MET A 318 -3.64 3.41 -15.41
C MET A 318 -2.65 4.09 -16.37
N ASP A 319 -1.90 5.07 -15.90
CA ASP A 319 -0.88 5.74 -16.71
C ASP A 319 0.24 4.76 -17.10
N LEU A 320 0.72 3.94 -16.14
CA LEU A 320 1.70 2.89 -16.44
C LEU A 320 1.18 1.89 -17.48
N SER A 321 -0.05 1.45 -17.35
CA SER A 321 -0.68 0.48 -18.27
C SER A 321 -0.74 1.03 -19.71
N LYS A 322 -1.12 2.32 -19.89
CA LYS A 322 -1.21 2.96 -21.20
C LYS A 322 0.14 3.01 -21.96
N ILE A 323 1.25 3.17 -21.21
CA ILE A 323 2.58 3.35 -21.81
C ILE A 323 3.49 2.13 -21.62
N SER A 324 2.97 1.03 -21.08
CA SER A 324 3.75 -0.18 -20.77
C SER A 324 4.53 -0.73 -21.98
N ASN A 325 3.95 -0.65 -23.19
CA ASN A 325 4.61 -1.08 -24.41
C ASN A 325 5.86 -0.26 -24.79
N SER A 326 6.04 0.94 -24.23
CA SER A 326 7.19 1.82 -24.48
C SER A 326 8.27 1.72 -23.40
N LEU A 327 8.04 0.95 -22.35
CA LEU A 327 8.94 0.81 -21.22
C LEU A 327 9.58 -0.60 -21.18
N SER A 328 10.79 -0.65 -20.64
CA SER A 328 11.46 -1.93 -20.38
C SER A 328 10.71 -2.73 -19.31
N LEU A 329 10.76 -4.07 -19.40
CA LEU A 329 10.18 -4.96 -18.39
C LEU A 329 10.74 -4.67 -16.98
N ARG A 330 12.00 -4.24 -16.91
CA ARG A 330 12.64 -3.82 -15.68
C ARG A 330 11.93 -2.60 -15.07
N THR A 331 11.70 -1.57 -15.82
CA THR A 331 11.00 -0.35 -15.37
C THR A 331 9.57 -0.65 -14.97
N ILE A 332 8.85 -1.45 -15.78
CA ILE A 332 7.50 -1.88 -15.44
C ILE A 332 7.47 -2.59 -14.08
N GLY A 333 8.40 -3.53 -13.84
CA GLY A 333 8.43 -4.27 -12.57
C GLY A 333 8.78 -3.38 -11.37
N ILE A 334 9.78 -2.52 -11.50
CA ILE A 334 10.20 -1.60 -10.44
C ILE A 334 9.05 -0.63 -10.08
N ILE A 335 8.46 0.00 -11.10
CA ILE A 335 7.39 0.97 -10.90
C ILE A 335 6.12 0.28 -10.40
N SER A 336 5.77 -0.91 -10.91
CA SER A 336 4.63 -1.67 -10.39
C SER A 336 4.75 -1.89 -8.87
N VAL A 337 5.91 -2.32 -8.37
CA VAL A 337 6.14 -2.52 -6.93
C VAL A 337 6.05 -1.19 -6.17
N PHE A 338 6.61 -0.10 -6.70
CA PHE A 338 6.50 1.22 -6.09
C PHE A 338 5.04 1.67 -5.95
N LEU A 339 4.18 1.34 -6.93
CA LEU A 339 2.78 1.81 -6.95
C LEU A 339 1.90 1.12 -5.91
N VAL A 340 2.17 -0.11 -5.52
CA VAL A 340 1.32 -0.92 -4.62
C VAL A 340 1.45 -0.45 -3.17
N SER A 341 0.93 0.71 -2.84
CA SER A 341 0.74 1.19 -1.46
C SER A 341 -0.16 2.42 -1.44
N PHE A 342 -0.78 2.71 -0.30
CA PHE A 342 -1.62 3.90 -0.09
C PHE A 342 -0.83 5.18 0.18
N ALA A 343 0.45 5.24 -0.16
CA ALA A 343 1.32 6.39 0.05
C ALA A 343 0.99 7.52 -0.95
N ASN A 344 -0.03 8.34 -0.63
CA ASN A 344 -0.47 9.51 -1.38
C ASN A 344 -1.07 10.57 -0.45
N PHE A 345 -1.25 11.80 -0.94
CA PHE A 345 -1.79 12.91 -0.13
C PHE A 345 -3.20 12.63 0.40
N SER A 346 -4.07 11.99 -0.37
CA SER A 346 -5.44 11.70 0.06
C SER A 346 -5.50 10.77 1.26
N SER A 347 -4.55 9.85 1.39
CA SER A 347 -4.45 8.90 2.49
C SER A 347 -4.18 9.56 3.84
N ILE A 348 -3.58 10.76 3.86
CA ILE A 348 -3.46 11.55 5.10
C ILE A 348 -4.85 11.87 5.64
N GLY A 349 -5.74 12.35 4.77
CA GLY A 349 -7.12 12.66 5.12
C GLY A 349 -7.93 11.42 5.53
N ILE A 350 -7.77 10.32 4.79
CA ILE A 350 -8.46 9.05 5.06
C ILE A 350 -8.07 8.50 6.44
N ILE A 351 -6.78 8.38 6.73
CA ILE A 351 -6.29 7.83 8.01
C ILE A 351 -6.65 8.76 9.17
N SER A 352 -6.40 10.08 9.02
CA SER A 352 -6.74 11.04 10.09
C SER A 352 -8.24 11.07 10.35
N GLY A 353 -9.07 10.99 9.30
CA GLY A 353 -10.53 10.93 9.39
C GLY A 353 -11.02 9.64 10.06
N ALA A 354 -10.46 8.49 9.70
CA ALA A 354 -10.79 7.21 10.31
C ALA A 354 -10.47 7.19 11.82
N VAL A 355 -9.27 7.65 12.19
CA VAL A 355 -8.88 7.77 13.60
C VAL A 355 -9.76 8.79 14.33
N LYS A 356 -10.07 9.94 13.70
CA LYS A 356 -10.92 10.99 14.29
C LYS A 356 -12.34 10.51 14.54
N GLY A 357 -12.89 9.68 13.68
CA GLY A 357 -14.21 9.07 13.86
C GLY A 357 -14.30 8.14 15.09
N LEU A 358 -13.16 7.60 15.53
CA LEU A 358 -13.05 6.72 16.70
C LEU A 358 -12.62 7.49 17.97
N ASN A 359 -11.72 8.47 17.80
CA ASN A 359 -11.20 9.33 18.86
C ASN A 359 -10.73 10.66 18.25
N GLU A 360 -11.44 11.75 18.59
CA GLU A 360 -11.21 13.07 18.00
C GLU A 360 -9.81 13.62 18.29
N GLU A 361 -9.32 13.46 19.52
CA GLU A 361 -8.01 13.95 19.94
C GLU A 361 -6.89 13.25 19.15
N GLN A 362 -6.94 11.91 19.07
CA GLN A 362 -5.97 11.12 18.33
C GLN A 362 -6.02 11.41 16.82
N GLY A 363 -7.22 11.63 16.24
CA GLY A 363 -7.35 12.05 14.85
C GLY A 363 -6.65 13.37 14.54
N ASN A 364 -6.76 14.35 15.46
CA ASN A 364 -6.04 15.61 15.36
C ASN A 364 -4.51 15.43 15.48
N VAL A 365 -4.05 14.50 16.33
CA VAL A 365 -2.63 14.11 16.43
C VAL A 365 -2.13 13.53 15.11
N VAL A 366 -2.90 12.63 14.46
CA VAL A 366 -2.57 12.04 13.16
C VAL A 366 -2.44 13.11 12.09
N ALA A 367 -3.39 14.04 12.00
CA ALA A 367 -3.37 15.13 11.02
C ALA A 367 -2.08 15.98 11.14
N ARG A 368 -1.60 16.25 12.37
CA ARG A 368 -0.39 17.04 12.61
C ARG A 368 0.89 16.39 12.12
N PHE A 369 0.98 15.07 12.09
CA PHE A 369 2.15 14.37 11.53
C PHE A 369 1.92 13.80 10.12
N GLY A 370 0.79 14.14 9.46
CA GLY A 370 0.40 13.58 8.17
C GLY A 370 1.46 13.69 7.07
N LEU A 371 2.13 14.84 6.92
CA LEU A 371 3.21 15.00 5.93
C LEU A 371 4.42 14.10 6.25
N LYS A 372 4.77 13.95 7.52
CA LYS A 372 5.84 13.04 7.94
C LYS A 372 5.46 11.58 7.71
N LEU A 373 4.17 11.27 7.86
CA LEU A 373 3.61 9.96 7.57
C LEU A 373 3.73 9.64 6.08
N LEU A 374 3.30 10.55 5.20
CA LEU A 374 3.43 10.41 3.76
C LEU A 374 4.90 10.27 3.32
N TYR A 375 5.79 11.09 3.89
CA TYR A 375 7.23 10.99 3.64
C TYR A 375 7.76 9.59 3.98
N GLY A 376 7.44 9.06 5.16
CA GLY A 376 7.85 7.72 5.58
C GLY A 376 7.29 6.63 4.67
N ALA A 377 5.99 6.68 4.35
CA ALA A 377 5.35 5.71 3.46
C ALA A 377 5.89 5.77 2.02
N THR A 378 6.30 6.95 1.55
CA THR A 378 6.99 7.09 0.25
C THR A 378 8.36 6.40 0.28
N LEU A 379 9.13 6.57 1.37
CA LEU A 379 10.41 5.87 1.53
C LEU A 379 10.23 4.34 1.61
N VAL A 380 9.12 3.85 2.18
CA VAL A 380 8.76 2.42 2.14
C VAL A 380 8.60 1.95 0.70
N SER A 381 7.83 2.67 -0.12
CA SER A 381 7.63 2.34 -1.55
C SER A 381 8.95 2.36 -2.33
N ILE A 382 9.81 3.36 -2.06
CA ILE A 382 11.15 3.47 -2.68
C ILE A 382 12.03 2.29 -2.26
N LEU A 383 12.07 1.93 -0.96
CA LEU A 383 12.85 0.81 -0.47
C LEU A 383 12.40 -0.50 -1.10
N SER A 384 11.09 -0.76 -1.18
CA SER A 384 10.53 -1.94 -1.83
C SER A 384 10.92 -2.00 -3.32
N ALA A 385 10.89 -0.87 -4.03
CA ALA A 385 11.30 -0.75 -5.42
C ALA A 385 12.80 -1.00 -5.60
N ILE A 386 13.66 -0.54 -4.68
CA ILE A 386 15.11 -0.83 -4.68
C ILE A 386 15.35 -2.33 -4.50
N ILE A 387 14.68 -2.96 -3.54
CA ILE A 387 14.85 -4.39 -3.26
C ILE A 387 14.45 -5.24 -4.49
N VAL A 388 13.33 -4.90 -5.15
CA VAL A 388 12.93 -5.65 -6.34
C VAL A 388 13.87 -5.40 -7.53
N SER A 389 14.46 -4.21 -7.63
CA SER A 389 15.29 -3.84 -8.77
C SER A 389 16.55 -4.70 -8.94
N ILE A 390 17.06 -5.30 -7.86
CA ILE A 390 18.24 -6.17 -7.94
C ILE A 390 17.89 -7.55 -8.53
N MET A 391 16.63 -7.96 -8.45
CA MET A 391 16.14 -9.25 -8.93
C MET A 391 15.65 -9.17 -10.40
N LEU A 392 15.37 -7.97 -10.89
CA LEU A 392 15.00 -7.65 -12.27
C LEU A 392 16.23 -7.22 -13.09
#